data_2e98aab67b0fdbe73722708344163585
#
_entry.id   2e98aab67b0fdbe73722708344163585
#
_cell.length_a   1.000
_cell.length_b   1.000
_cell.length_c   1.000
_cell.angle_alpha   90.00
_cell.angle_beta   90.00
_cell.angle_gamma   90.00
#
_symmetry.space_group_name_H-M   'P 1'
#
loop_
_entity.id
_entity.type
_entity.pdbx_description
1 polymer ?
#
loop_
_entity_poly.entity_id
_entity_poly.type
_entity_poly.pdbx_seq_one_letter_code
_entity_poly.pdbx_strand_id
1 'polypeptide(L)'
;DQHPRDRRQRQMCIRDSAVTVWLALYDTNEQNGAMKVVKGSHKKGMFEHRTNKASNLVLDQEVSIDQIKQEHIVSLNLKAGEISLHNDGLLHGSDANNSERRRCGVTMRFSPVNVKVDLSIWPHFEGQLVRGRDEFKLNPIAPIPKGEATPSSKFQHSSEFANHW
;
A
#
# COMPACT_ATOMS: atom_id res chain seq x y z
N ASP A 1 13.30 14.44 -20.28
CA ASP A 1 11.82 14.52 -20.37
C ASP A 1 11.25 13.23 -19.80
N GLN A 2 10.88 13.25 -18.52
CA GLN A 2 10.29 12.10 -17.87
C GLN A 2 8.79 12.06 -18.19
N HIS A 3 8.33 10.92 -18.64
CA HIS A 3 6.95 10.67 -19.06
C HIS A 3 5.94 11.02 -17.94
N PRO A 4 4.79 11.69 -18.20
CA PRO A 4 3.83 12.13 -17.17
C PRO A 4 3.28 11.01 -16.28
N ARG A 5 3.28 9.76 -16.74
CA ARG A 5 2.83 8.58 -15.98
C ARG A 5 3.80 8.16 -14.87
N ASP A 6 5.09 8.43 -15.04
CA ASP A 6 6.14 8.11 -14.07
C ASP A 6 6.06 8.98 -12.79
N ARG A 7 5.46 10.16 -12.91
CA ARG A 7 5.25 11.07 -11.78
C ARG A 7 4.15 10.62 -10.82
N ARG A 8 3.12 9.89 -11.27
CA ARG A 8 1.95 9.59 -10.44
C ARG A 8 2.25 8.65 -9.28
N GLN A 9 3.17 7.72 -9.44
CA GLN A 9 3.57 6.80 -8.36
C GLN A 9 4.72 7.33 -7.48
N ARG A 10 5.54 8.24 -7.99
CA ARG A 10 6.56 8.95 -7.19
C ARG A 10 5.96 9.91 -6.18
N GLN A 11 4.69 10.24 -6.28
CA GLN A 11 4.14 11.46 -5.70
C GLN A 11 3.17 11.22 -4.55
N MET A 12 3.03 9.98 -4.05
CA MET A 12 2.26 9.80 -2.82
C MET A 12 2.95 10.51 -1.64
N CYS A 13 4.28 10.51 -1.62
CA CYS A 13 5.09 11.28 -0.69
C CYS A 13 6.28 11.88 -1.42
N ILE A 14 6.50 13.18 -1.32
CA ILE A 14 7.62 13.90 -1.97
C ILE A 14 8.99 13.44 -1.41
N ARG A 15 8.99 12.65 -0.33
CA ARG A 15 10.17 11.95 0.22
C ARG A 15 9.75 10.53 0.56
N ASP A 16 10.50 9.55 0.09
CA ASP A 16 10.32 8.10 0.28
C ASP A 16 10.55 7.68 1.75
N SER A 17 9.73 8.19 2.65
CA SER A 17 9.91 7.98 4.09
C SER A 17 8.70 7.35 4.78
N ALA A 18 7.72 6.89 4.01
CA ALA A 18 6.57 6.21 4.58
C ALA A 18 6.89 4.74 4.87
N VAL A 19 6.28 4.24 5.94
CA VAL A 19 6.33 2.84 6.35
C VAL A 19 4.94 2.26 6.31
N THR A 20 4.79 1.19 5.57
CA THR A 20 3.56 0.39 5.57
C THR A 20 3.68 -0.70 6.63
N VAL A 21 2.67 -0.79 7.48
CA VAL A 21 2.44 -1.87 8.43
C VAL A 21 1.33 -2.74 7.86
N TRP A 22 1.58 -4.03 7.71
CA TRP A 22 0.55 -4.99 7.37
C TRP A 22 0.37 -5.98 8.53
N LEU A 23 -0.81 -5.94 9.16
CA LEU A 23 -1.18 -6.81 10.28
C LEU A 23 -1.98 -7.99 9.76
N ALA A 24 -1.51 -9.22 9.98
CA ALA A 24 -2.24 -10.42 9.63
C ALA A 24 -3.38 -10.67 10.63
N LEU A 25 -4.64 -10.70 10.15
CA LEU A 25 -5.80 -11.08 10.96
C LEU A 25 -6.02 -12.59 10.98
N TYR A 26 -5.48 -13.30 9.98
CA TYR A 26 -5.46 -14.75 9.86
C TYR A 26 -4.06 -15.21 9.49
N ASP A 27 -3.74 -16.46 9.80
CA ASP A 27 -2.48 -17.08 9.36
C ASP A 27 -2.35 -16.98 7.83
N THR A 28 -1.19 -16.53 7.36
CA THR A 28 -0.89 -16.43 5.93
C THR A 28 0.26 -17.35 5.57
N ASN A 29 0.15 -17.97 4.42
CA ASN A 29 1.18 -18.79 3.80
C ASN A 29 1.01 -18.80 2.27
N GLU A 30 1.88 -19.50 1.58
CA GLU A 30 1.86 -19.53 0.10
C GLU A 30 0.56 -20.10 -0.47
N GLN A 31 -0.12 -21.02 0.21
CA GLN A 31 -1.36 -21.63 -0.27
C GLN A 31 -2.53 -20.65 -0.27
N ASN A 32 -2.60 -19.77 0.76
CA ASN A 32 -3.67 -18.77 0.83
C ASN A 32 -3.25 -17.37 0.36
N GLY A 33 -2.17 -17.27 -0.44
CA GLY A 33 -1.75 -16.04 -1.08
C GLY A 33 -1.02 -15.08 -0.13
N ALA A 34 -0.10 -15.58 0.70
CA ALA A 34 0.78 -14.72 1.50
C ALA A 34 1.46 -13.67 0.64
N MET A 35 1.66 -12.49 1.20
CA MET A 35 2.39 -11.44 0.52
C MET A 35 3.82 -11.87 0.25
N LYS A 36 4.28 -11.69 -0.98
CA LYS A 36 5.66 -11.86 -1.42
C LYS A 36 6.33 -10.52 -1.57
N VAL A 37 7.59 -10.44 -1.20
CA VAL A 37 8.40 -9.24 -1.33
C VAL A 37 9.70 -9.54 -2.07
N VAL A 38 10.22 -8.52 -2.78
CA VAL A 38 11.52 -8.63 -3.45
C VAL A 38 12.57 -7.96 -2.60
N LYS A 39 13.47 -8.76 -2.00
CA LYS A 39 14.55 -8.28 -1.13
C LYS A 39 15.36 -7.17 -1.80
N GLY A 40 15.51 -6.05 -1.11
CA GLY A 40 16.36 -4.95 -1.54
C GLY A 40 15.81 -4.10 -2.69
N SER A 41 14.59 -4.37 -3.19
CA SER A 41 14.00 -3.64 -4.30
C SER A 41 13.80 -2.15 -4.00
N HIS A 42 13.49 -1.79 -2.75
CA HIS A 42 13.35 -0.41 -2.30
C HIS A 42 14.63 0.45 -2.52
N LYS A 43 15.80 -0.19 -2.69
CA LYS A 43 17.09 0.50 -2.95
C LYS A 43 17.33 0.75 -4.44
N LYS A 44 16.55 0.13 -5.32
CA LYS A 44 16.76 0.21 -6.78
C LYS A 44 16.01 1.37 -7.44
N GLY A 45 15.25 2.14 -6.65
CA GLY A 45 14.37 3.18 -7.18
C GLY A 45 13.05 2.60 -7.71
N MET A 46 12.41 3.34 -8.62
CA MET A 46 11.13 2.97 -9.19
C MET A 46 11.28 1.91 -10.27
N PHE A 47 10.44 0.90 -10.21
CA PHE A 47 10.27 -0.06 -11.30
C PHE A 47 9.24 0.47 -12.33
N GLU A 48 9.43 0.09 -13.58
CA GLU A 48 8.46 0.40 -14.62
C GLU A 48 7.19 -0.45 -14.39
N HIS A 49 6.05 0.23 -14.26
CA HIS A 49 4.76 -0.42 -14.12
C HIS A 49 4.08 -0.46 -15.49
N ARG A 50 3.46 -1.60 -15.79
CA ARG A 50 2.65 -1.81 -16.98
C ARG A 50 1.20 -1.96 -16.57
N THR A 51 0.29 -1.43 -17.37
CA THR A 51 -1.14 -1.67 -17.18
C THR A 51 -1.47 -3.07 -17.68
N ASN A 52 -2.00 -3.90 -16.82
CA ASN A 52 -2.55 -5.20 -17.15
C ASN A 52 -4.03 -5.23 -16.74
N LYS A 53 -4.91 -5.36 -17.73
CA LYS A 53 -6.37 -5.38 -17.53
C LYS A 53 -6.96 -6.79 -17.53
N ALA A 54 -6.15 -7.81 -17.19
CA ALA A 54 -6.67 -9.16 -17.09
C ALA A 54 -7.74 -9.23 -15.97
N SER A 55 -8.86 -9.88 -16.27
CA SER A 55 -10.05 -9.93 -15.40
C SER A 55 -9.83 -10.65 -14.05
N ASN A 56 -8.73 -11.35 -13.91
CA ASN A 56 -8.35 -12.07 -12.70
C ASN A 56 -7.38 -11.28 -11.79
N LEU A 57 -7.04 -10.04 -12.16
CA LEU A 57 -6.17 -9.19 -11.35
C LEU A 57 -7.01 -8.22 -10.53
N VAL A 58 -6.68 -8.08 -9.26
CA VAL A 58 -7.27 -7.09 -8.34
C VAL A 58 -6.71 -5.68 -8.61
N LEU A 59 -5.46 -5.60 -9.08
CA LEU A 59 -4.80 -4.35 -9.44
C LEU A 59 -4.51 -4.36 -10.94
N ASP A 60 -4.75 -3.23 -11.60
CA ASP A 60 -4.53 -3.03 -13.02
C ASP A 60 -3.08 -2.65 -13.40
N GLN A 61 -2.17 -2.68 -12.43
CA GLN A 61 -0.77 -2.36 -12.62
C GLN A 61 0.14 -3.47 -12.09
N GLU A 62 1.11 -3.83 -12.88
CA GLU A 62 2.12 -4.83 -12.53
C GLU A 62 3.53 -4.38 -12.94
N VAL A 63 4.53 -4.92 -12.28
CA VAL A 63 5.94 -4.81 -12.68
C VAL A 63 6.31 -6.03 -13.49
N SER A 64 7.03 -5.84 -14.61
CA SER A 64 7.48 -6.96 -15.44
C SER A 64 8.36 -7.90 -14.63
N ILE A 65 8.05 -9.20 -14.71
CA ILE A 65 8.78 -10.26 -13.99
C ILE A 65 10.25 -10.34 -14.42
N ASP A 66 10.56 -9.91 -15.66
CA ASP A 66 11.91 -9.90 -16.19
C ASP A 66 12.87 -8.98 -15.42
N GLN A 67 12.31 -8.01 -14.70
CA GLN A 67 13.06 -7.09 -13.84
C GLN A 67 13.35 -7.68 -12.44
N ILE A 68 12.78 -8.86 -12.14
CA ILE A 68 12.80 -9.45 -10.81
C ILE A 68 13.63 -10.74 -10.83
N LYS A 69 14.66 -10.80 -10.00
CA LYS A 69 15.39 -12.04 -9.77
C LYS A 69 14.58 -12.92 -8.80
N GLN A 70 14.21 -14.11 -9.23
CA GLN A 70 13.39 -15.05 -8.48
C GLN A 70 13.98 -15.40 -7.10
N GLU A 71 15.31 -15.48 -7.00
CA GLU A 71 16.05 -15.73 -5.76
C GLU A 71 15.88 -14.64 -4.69
N HIS A 72 15.42 -13.46 -5.08
CA HIS A 72 15.15 -12.35 -4.17
C HIS A 72 13.71 -12.30 -3.67
N ILE A 73 12.84 -13.16 -4.20
CA ILE A 73 11.43 -13.22 -3.78
C ILE A 73 11.33 -14.01 -2.48
N VAL A 74 10.65 -13.43 -1.50
CA VAL A 74 10.41 -14.06 -0.19
C VAL A 74 8.95 -13.95 0.17
N SER A 75 8.34 -15.09 0.53
CA SER A 75 6.99 -15.13 1.10
C SER A 75 7.01 -14.69 2.56
N LEU A 76 6.09 -13.81 2.92
CA LEU A 76 5.84 -13.39 4.29
C LEU A 76 4.77 -14.29 4.91
N ASN A 77 5.20 -15.45 5.41
CA ASN A 77 4.33 -16.37 6.13
C ASN A 77 4.16 -15.85 7.57
N LEU A 78 3.01 -15.28 7.87
CA LEU A 78 2.70 -14.64 9.15
C LEU A 78 1.60 -15.39 9.87
N LYS A 79 1.71 -15.49 11.19
CA LYS A 79 0.63 -15.92 12.05
C LYS A 79 -0.35 -14.77 12.30
N ALA A 80 -1.59 -15.09 12.64
CA ALA A 80 -2.56 -14.09 13.09
C ALA A 80 -1.97 -13.27 14.26
N GLY A 81 -2.05 -11.94 14.15
CA GLY A 81 -1.45 -11.00 15.09
C GLY A 81 -0.01 -10.58 14.78
N GLU A 82 0.68 -11.26 13.88
CA GLU A 82 2.00 -10.82 13.43
C GLU A 82 1.90 -9.70 12.40
N ILE A 83 2.95 -8.89 12.30
CA ILE A 83 3.02 -7.75 11.39
C ILE A 83 4.24 -7.83 10.47
N SER A 84 4.10 -7.27 9.29
CA SER A 84 5.25 -6.88 8.47
C SER A 84 5.37 -5.37 8.41
N LEU A 85 6.62 -4.90 8.43
CA LEU A 85 6.97 -3.50 8.22
C LEU A 85 7.78 -3.38 6.94
N HIS A 86 7.32 -2.55 6.02
CA HIS A 86 8.04 -2.36 4.77
C HIS A 86 7.97 -0.92 4.27
N ASN A 87 9.01 -0.54 3.56
CA ASN A 87 9.07 0.75 2.89
C ASN A 87 8.16 0.76 1.66
N ASP A 88 7.56 1.89 1.32
CA ASP A 88 6.66 2.04 0.17
C ASP A 88 7.31 1.68 -1.18
N GLY A 89 8.63 1.86 -1.30
CA GLY A 89 9.38 1.46 -2.49
C GLY A 89 9.71 -0.04 -2.55
N LEU A 90 9.31 -0.85 -1.54
CA LEU A 90 9.51 -2.29 -1.60
C LEU A 90 8.54 -2.93 -2.58
N LEU A 91 9.08 -3.57 -3.61
CA LEU A 91 8.28 -4.32 -4.57
C LEU A 91 7.65 -5.52 -3.88
N HIS A 92 6.33 -5.60 -3.94
CA HIS A 92 5.56 -6.65 -3.32
C HIS A 92 4.34 -7.04 -4.16
N GLY A 93 3.81 -8.20 -3.89
CA GLY A 93 2.62 -8.73 -4.55
C GLY A 93 2.08 -9.94 -3.81
N SER A 94 1.08 -10.60 -4.35
CA SER A 94 0.54 -11.84 -3.81
C SER A 94 0.07 -12.72 -4.97
N ASP A 95 0.22 -14.02 -4.80
CA ASP A 95 -0.43 -14.98 -5.68
C ASP A 95 -1.92 -15.10 -5.32
N ALA A 96 -2.68 -15.77 -6.16
CA ALA A 96 -4.05 -16.12 -5.87
C ALA A 96 -4.15 -16.99 -4.60
N ASN A 97 -5.25 -16.85 -3.86
CA ASN A 97 -5.59 -17.77 -2.79
C ASN A 97 -6.15 -19.06 -3.40
N ASN A 98 -5.39 -20.14 -3.31
CA ASN A 98 -5.77 -21.47 -3.81
C ASN A 98 -6.24 -22.40 -2.67
N SER A 99 -6.70 -21.82 -1.55
CA SER A 99 -7.16 -22.58 -0.37
C SER A 99 -8.54 -22.11 0.10
N GLU A 100 -9.20 -22.94 0.91
CA GLU A 100 -10.46 -22.59 1.57
C GLU A 100 -10.29 -21.59 2.74
N ARG A 101 -9.05 -21.24 3.08
CA ARG A 101 -8.77 -20.36 4.20
C ARG A 101 -8.78 -18.90 3.78
N ARG A 102 -9.36 -18.05 4.62
CA ARG A 102 -9.32 -16.60 4.41
C ARG A 102 -7.89 -16.07 4.53
N ARG A 103 -7.57 -15.10 3.67
CA ARG A 103 -6.42 -14.22 3.82
C ARG A 103 -6.93 -12.81 4.01
N CYS A 104 -6.78 -12.29 5.21
CA CYS A 104 -7.23 -10.95 5.54
C CYS A 104 -6.19 -10.27 6.43
N GLY A 105 -5.99 -8.99 6.23
CA GLY A 105 -5.08 -8.17 7.03
C GLY A 105 -5.48 -6.70 6.99
N VAL A 106 -4.97 -5.95 7.95
CA VAL A 106 -5.13 -4.50 8.02
C VAL A 106 -3.84 -3.84 7.55
N THR A 107 -3.98 -2.93 6.60
CA THR A 107 -2.87 -2.11 6.12
C THR A 107 -2.95 -0.73 6.75
N MET A 108 -1.87 -0.31 7.39
CA MET A 108 -1.70 1.02 7.97
C MET A 108 -0.44 1.66 7.38
N ARG A 109 -0.52 2.92 7.02
CA ARG A 109 0.62 3.65 6.48
C ARG A 109 0.98 4.81 7.39
N PHE A 110 2.26 4.90 7.74
CA PHE A 110 2.80 5.95 8.59
C PHE A 110 3.87 6.74 7.85
N SER A 111 3.83 8.05 7.99
CA SER A 111 4.86 8.93 7.46
C SER A 111 5.24 10.00 8.50
N PRO A 112 6.48 10.49 8.47
CA PRO A 112 6.87 11.66 9.26
C PRO A 112 6.07 12.90 8.83
N VAL A 113 5.82 13.82 9.78
CA VAL A 113 5.03 15.05 9.53
C VAL A 113 5.66 16.01 8.51
N ASN A 114 6.97 15.87 8.23
CA ASN A 114 7.68 16.65 7.22
C ASN A 114 7.57 16.06 5.80
N VAL A 115 6.77 15.03 5.60
CA VAL A 115 6.47 14.42 4.30
C VAL A 115 5.18 15.01 3.77
N LYS A 116 5.23 15.61 2.58
CA LYS A 116 4.07 16.21 1.92
C LYS A 116 3.44 15.21 0.95
N VAL A 117 2.12 15.04 1.03
CA VAL A 117 1.33 14.28 0.05
C VAL A 117 0.94 15.21 -1.11
N ASP A 118 0.98 14.69 -2.32
CA ASP A 118 0.50 15.44 -3.48
C ASP A 118 -1.03 15.39 -3.57
N LEU A 119 -1.66 16.45 -3.11
CA LEU A 119 -3.11 16.57 -3.10
C LEU A 119 -3.71 16.73 -4.52
N SER A 120 -2.91 16.98 -5.55
CA SER A 120 -3.42 16.96 -6.92
C SER A 120 -3.73 15.52 -7.38
N ILE A 121 -3.04 14.55 -6.81
CA ILE A 121 -3.25 13.11 -7.06
C ILE A 121 -4.24 12.52 -6.05
N TRP A 122 -4.13 12.95 -4.79
CA TRP A 122 -4.94 12.47 -3.67
C TRP A 122 -5.75 13.60 -3.03
N PRO A 123 -6.75 14.15 -3.73
CA PRO A 123 -7.45 15.37 -3.30
C PRO A 123 -8.23 15.21 -1.98
N HIS A 124 -8.55 13.98 -1.60
CA HIS A 124 -9.29 13.67 -0.37
C HIS A 124 -8.40 13.09 0.73
N PHE A 125 -7.08 13.17 0.58
CA PHE A 125 -6.17 12.69 1.60
C PHE A 125 -6.32 13.50 2.88
N GLU A 126 -6.49 12.80 4.00
CA GLU A 126 -6.42 13.34 5.35
C GLU A 126 -5.59 12.37 6.20
N GLY A 127 -4.61 12.90 6.93
CA GLY A 127 -3.81 12.13 7.87
C GLY A 127 -4.36 12.22 9.30
N GLN A 128 -3.90 11.34 10.18
CA GLN A 128 -4.12 11.45 11.62
C GLN A 128 -2.78 11.57 12.33
N LEU A 129 -2.67 12.54 13.23
CA LEU A 129 -1.48 12.67 14.06
C LEU A 129 -1.53 11.65 15.18
N VAL A 130 -0.76 10.56 15.03
CA VAL A 130 -0.74 9.46 16.02
C VAL A 130 0.25 9.70 17.16
N ARG A 131 1.28 10.54 16.93
CA ARG A 131 2.30 10.87 17.94
C ARG A 131 3.01 12.17 17.62
N GLY A 132 3.39 12.92 18.68
CA GLY A 132 4.19 14.15 18.55
C GLY A 132 3.38 15.38 18.19
N ARG A 133 3.99 16.31 17.47
CA ARG A 133 3.38 17.57 17.01
C ARG A 133 3.63 17.72 15.51
N ASP A 134 2.65 18.21 14.80
CA ASP A 134 2.81 18.61 13.40
C ASP A 134 3.21 20.09 13.33
N GLU A 135 4.51 20.36 13.28
CA GLU A 135 5.07 21.69 13.13
C GLU A 135 5.08 22.19 11.68
N PHE A 136 4.99 21.26 10.72
CA PHE A 136 5.12 21.56 9.29
C PHE A 136 3.79 21.89 8.63
N LYS A 137 2.68 21.35 9.11
CA LYS A 137 1.31 21.58 8.59
C LYS A 137 1.20 21.39 7.07
N LEU A 138 1.89 20.38 6.55
CA LEU A 138 1.98 20.13 5.10
C LEU A 138 0.76 19.39 4.54
N ASN A 139 0.02 18.68 5.40
CA ASN A 139 -1.10 17.84 4.99
C ASN A 139 -2.35 18.15 5.84
N PRO A 140 -3.55 17.96 5.27
CA PRO A 140 -4.78 18.00 6.05
C PRO A 140 -4.77 16.94 7.15
N ILE A 141 -5.23 17.30 8.34
CA ILE A 141 -5.33 16.41 9.50
C ILE A 141 -6.80 16.15 9.80
N ALA A 142 -7.20 14.89 9.76
CA ALA A 142 -8.52 14.48 10.18
C ALA A 142 -8.66 14.51 11.71
N PRO A 143 -9.84 14.83 12.23
CA PRO A 143 -10.11 14.72 13.66
C PRO A 143 -10.04 13.25 14.09
N ILE A 144 -9.62 13.02 15.33
CA ILE A 144 -9.64 11.67 15.92
C ILE A 144 -11.10 11.21 15.99
N PRO A 145 -11.43 10.03 15.47
CA PRO A 145 -12.78 9.48 15.54
C PRO A 145 -13.26 9.37 17.00
N LYS A 146 -14.45 9.86 17.28
CA LYS A 146 -15.09 9.73 18.57
C LYS A 146 -16.13 8.60 18.51
N GLY A 147 -15.82 7.45 19.10
CA GLY A 147 -16.71 6.30 19.12
C GLY A 147 -16.77 5.57 17.75
N GLU A 148 -17.80 4.80 17.54
CA GLU A 148 -18.11 4.11 16.27
C GLU A 148 -18.68 5.12 15.26
N ALA A 149 -17.83 5.95 14.68
CA ALA A 149 -18.26 6.83 13.61
C ALA A 149 -18.42 6.02 12.32
N THR A 150 -19.59 6.10 11.70
CA THR A 150 -19.76 5.67 10.31
C THR A 150 -18.78 6.42 9.43
N PRO A 151 -18.17 5.78 8.41
CA PRO A 151 -17.32 6.48 7.45
C PRO A 151 -18.00 7.74 6.93
N SER A 152 -17.27 8.85 6.90
CA SER A 152 -17.82 10.11 6.40
C SER A 152 -18.31 9.92 4.96
N SER A 153 -19.33 10.67 4.56
CA SER A 153 -19.88 10.63 3.19
C SER A 153 -18.84 10.88 2.09
N LYS A 154 -17.69 11.46 2.43
CA LYS A 154 -16.55 11.62 1.53
C LYS A 154 -15.98 10.28 1.03
N PHE A 155 -16.11 9.21 1.82
CA PHE A 155 -15.67 7.86 1.43
C PHE A 155 -16.78 7.03 0.79
N GLN A 156 -18.04 7.47 0.86
CA GLN A 156 -19.17 6.73 0.27
C GLN A 156 -19.21 6.83 -1.27
N HIS A 157 -18.47 7.74 -1.88
CA HIS A 157 -18.48 7.94 -3.33
C HIS A 157 -17.33 7.26 -4.09
N SER A 158 -16.46 6.53 -3.45
CA SER A 158 -15.54 5.64 -4.15
C SER A 158 -16.24 4.30 -4.49
N SER A 159 -17.37 4.39 -5.18
CA SER A 159 -18.05 3.22 -5.77
C SER A 159 -17.16 2.43 -6.74
N GLU A 160 -16.04 2.99 -7.15
CA GLU A 160 -15.00 2.30 -7.91
C GLU A 160 -14.28 1.21 -7.10
N PHE A 161 -14.30 1.26 -5.77
CA PHE A 161 -13.70 0.21 -4.92
C PHE A 161 -14.70 -0.85 -4.46
N ALA A 162 -16.00 -0.59 -4.51
CA ALA A 162 -17.02 -1.53 -4.02
C ALA A 162 -17.29 -2.70 -4.97
N ASN A 163 -16.83 -2.63 -6.21
CA ASN A 163 -17.09 -3.66 -7.23
C ASN A 163 -15.94 -4.67 -7.40
N HIS A 164 -14.94 -4.66 -6.51
CA HIS A 164 -13.75 -5.52 -6.61
C HIS A 164 -13.49 -6.38 -5.36
N TRP A 165 -14.56 -6.67 -4.55
CA TRP A 165 -14.47 -7.62 -3.43
C TRP A 165 -15.38 -8.84 -3.65
#